data_90e4d70f47498a5152ed2652557f0446
#
_entry.id   90e4d70f47498a5152ed2652557f0446
#
_cell.length_a   1.000
_cell.length_b   1.000
_cell.length_c   1.000
_cell.angle_alpha   90.00
_cell.angle_beta   90.00
_cell.angle_gamma   90.00
#
_symmetry.space_group_name_H-M   'P 1'
#
loop_
_entity.id
_entity.type
_entity.pdbx_description
1 polymer ?
#
loop_
_entity_poly.entity_id
_entity_poly.type
_entity_poly.pdbx_seq_one_letter_code
_entity_poly.pdbx_strand_id
1 'polypeptide(L)'
;MTPLRQALIAGGLLVALASACGQPATPAQTDTPSQPTMPAPPSEPSPTAIPVRSRLEAIPAGAAMTLPEADPMPPVLHSEEWLPPVPLPGPINTAGAEDSAFVTPDGNRMIFFFTPLPQLPPEQQLFDGVTGLYLSELSSGAWSEPRRLILQDPERLALDGCAFLLGKELWFCSAREGNYRGIDLWIADLRDGTASNWRNAGQEVNQEIGVGEMHLGSDGQTIYFHAPRPGASDFDLFLARREGEGWGPAEPIALLNTEETEGWPFLTEDGQELWFTRITGGAPAVFRSVWGEADWSAPEMIVSVFAGEPTLDRAGNLYFIHHYIVDGAVADADIFFAARR
;
A
#
# COMPACT_ATOMS: atom_id res chain seq x y z
N MET A 1 -22.97 11.48 11.34
CA MET A 1 -21.94 11.04 10.35
C MET A 1 -22.22 11.80 9.08
N THR A 2 -21.29 12.61 8.61
CA THR A 2 -21.45 13.36 7.37
C THR A 2 -21.24 12.42 6.17
N PRO A 3 -21.87 12.66 5.02
CA PRO A 3 -21.71 11.83 3.81
C PRO A 3 -20.23 11.66 3.38
N LEU A 4 -19.36 12.62 3.72
CA LEU A 4 -17.93 12.55 3.46
C LEU A 4 -17.22 11.41 4.24
N ARG A 5 -17.63 11.13 5.50
CA ARG A 5 -17.09 10.01 6.27
C ARG A 5 -17.49 8.65 5.71
N GLN A 6 -18.68 8.54 5.13
CA GLN A 6 -19.11 7.29 4.48
C GLN A 6 -18.41 7.07 3.13
N ALA A 7 -18.04 8.11 2.42
CA ALA A 7 -17.33 8.02 1.15
C ALA A 7 -15.86 7.58 1.34
N LEU A 8 -15.18 8.07 2.39
CA LEU A 8 -13.81 7.64 2.72
C LEU A 8 -13.73 6.17 3.16
N ILE A 9 -14.81 5.63 3.73
CA ILE A 9 -14.90 4.20 4.09
C ILE A 9 -15.20 3.33 2.85
N ALA A 10 -15.86 3.90 1.83
CA ALA A 10 -16.26 3.18 0.62
C ALA A 10 -15.29 3.35 -0.58
N GLY A 11 -14.38 4.30 -0.52
CA GLY A 11 -13.65 4.80 -1.69
C GLY A 11 -12.16 4.50 -1.76
N GLY A 12 -11.57 3.83 -0.80
CA GLY A 12 -10.14 3.54 -0.86
C GLY A 12 -9.88 2.08 -1.17
N LEU A 13 -9.20 1.77 -2.26
CA LEU A 13 -8.65 0.44 -2.52
C LEU A 13 -7.79 -0.01 -1.32
N LEU A 14 -7.07 0.91 -0.71
CA LEU A 14 -6.25 0.75 0.49
C LEU A 14 -7.08 0.58 1.77
N VAL A 15 -8.21 1.31 1.92
CA VAL A 15 -9.11 1.14 3.07
C VAL A 15 -9.79 -0.24 3.04
N ALA A 16 -10.05 -0.81 1.86
CA ALA A 16 -10.60 -2.15 1.75
C ALA A 16 -9.57 -3.24 2.15
N LEU A 17 -8.30 -3.06 1.78
CA LEU A 17 -7.20 -3.93 2.22
C LEU A 17 -6.98 -3.81 3.74
N ALA A 18 -7.02 -2.61 4.31
CA ALA A 18 -6.86 -2.39 5.75
C ALA A 18 -8.09 -2.82 6.58
N SER A 19 -9.31 -2.67 6.07
CA SER A 19 -10.55 -3.07 6.79
C SER A 19 -10.75 -4.58 6.92
N ALA A 20 -10.12 -5.39 6.08
CA ALA A 20 -10.14 -6.85 6.20
C ALA A 20 -9.34 -7.39 7.40
N CYS A 21 -8.52 -6.56 8.04
CA CYS A 21 -7.71 -6.93 9.22
C CYS A 21 -8.51 -7.02 10.54
N GLY A 22 -9.79 -6.76 10.57
CA GLY A 22 -10.54 -6.43 11.80
C GLY A 22 -11.56 -7.43 12.33
N GLN A 23 -11.53 -8.74 12.03
CA GLN A 23 -12.38 -9.70 12.75
C GLN A 23 -11.61 -10.94 13.23
N PRO A 24 -11.54 -11.20 14.56
CA PRO A 24 -11.02 -12.47 15.06
C PRO A 24 -12.04 -13.56 14.77
N ALA A 25 -11.61 -14.63 14.10
CA ALA A 25 -12.41 -15.83 13.91
C ALA A 25 -12.63 -16.53 15.26
N THR A 26 -13.88 -16.70 15.65
CA THR A 26 -14.28 -17.49 16.82
C THR A 26 -14.04 -18.97 16.51
N PRO A 27 -13.32 -19.74 17.34
CA PRO A 27 -13.13 -21.15 17.10
C PRO A 27 -14.44 -21.90 17.35
N ALA A 28 -14.98 -22.54 16.31
CA ALA A 28 -16.08 -23.48 16.43
C ALA A 28 -15.54 -24.83 16.89
N GLN A 29 -15.94 -25.27 18.08
CA GLN A 29 -15.82 -26.67 18.49
C GLN A 29 -16.84 -27.49 17.69
N THR A 30 -16.38 -28.52 16.99
CA THR A 30 -17.26 -29.52 16.40
C THR A 30 -16.86 -30.92 16.86
N ASP A 31 -17.75 -31.52 17.60
CA ASP A 31 -17.77 -32.99 17.83
C ASP A 31 -18.08 -33.70 16.50
N THR A 32 -17.27 -34.70 16.17
CA THR A 32 -17.37 -35.45 14.95
C THR A 32 -18.21 -36.74 15.16
N PRO A 33 -19.31 -36.93 14.44
CA PRO A 33 -19.81 -38.26 14.15
C PRO A 33 -19.34 -38.76 12.77
N SER A 34 -18.89 -40.00 12.72
CA SER A 34 -18.46 -40.70 11.50
C SER A 34 -19.55 -40.71 10.43
N GLN A 35 -19.25 -40.17 9.25
CA GLN A 35 -20.13 -40.27 8.08
C GLN A 35 -19.65 -41.33 7.08
N PRO A 36 -20.57 -41.97 6.35
CA PRO A 36 -20.26 -42.98 5.33
C PRO A 36 -19.61 -42.31 4.09
N THR A 37 -18.67 -43.04 3.50
CA THR A 37 -17.93 -42.64 2.28
C THR A 37 -18.87 -42.38 1.10
N MET A 38 -19.00 -41.14 0.71
CA MET A 38 -19.62 -40.74 -0.57
C MET A 38 -18.60 -40.86 -1.72
N PRO A 39 -19.04 -41.20 -2.96
CA PRO A 39 -18.17 -41.17 -4.12
C PRO A 39 -17.64 -39.77 -4.36
N ALA A 40 -16.37 -39.66 -4.77
CA ALA A 40 -15.70 -38.39 -5.05
C ALA A 40 -16.54 -37.56 -6.04
N PRO A 41 -16.74 -36.26 -5.77
CA PRO A 41 -17.36 -35.35 -6.73
C PRO A 41 -16.53 -35.32 -8.03
N PRO A 42 -17.17 -35.09 -9.19
CA PRO A 42 -16.44 -34.90 -10.44
C PRO A 42 -15.45 -33.74 -10.26
N SER A 43 -14.24 -33.92 -10.76
CA SER A 43 -13.20 -32.89 -10.73
C SER A 43 -13.74 -31.59 -11.32
N GLU A 44 -13.75 -30.54 -10.52
CA GLU A 44 -14.04 -29.18 -11.03
C GLU A 44 -13.06 -28.89 -12.17
N PRO A 45 -13.51 -28.20 -13.25
CA PRO A 45 -12.62 -27.79 -14.31
C PRO A 45 -11.52 -26.93 -13.69
N SER A 46 -10.25 -27.26 -13.99
CA SER A 46 -9.12 -26.42 -13.60
C SER A 46 -9.41 -24.97 -13.97
N PRO A 47 -9.17 -24.01 -13.08
CA PRO A 47 -9.38 -22.60 -13.41
C PRO A 47 -8.60 -22.27 -14.68
N THR A 48 -9.29 -21.78 -15.68
CA THR A 48 -8.66 -21.30 -16.92
C THR A 48 -7.70 -20.18 -16.51
N ALA A 49 -6.41 -20.30 -16.86
CA ALA A 49 -5.43 -19.27 -16.54
C ALA A 49 -5.94 -17.91 -16.98
N ILE A 50 -5.94 -16.93 -16.06
CA ILE A 50 -6.40 -15.57 -16.36
C ILE A 50 -5.44 -14.97 -17.38
N PRO A 51 -5.91 -14.47 -18.53
CA PRO A 51 -5.02 -13.87 -19.54
C PRO A 51 -4.30 -12.67 -18.94
N VAL A 52 -2.99 -12.62 -19.01
CA VAL A 52 -2.21 -11.43 -18.70
C VAL A 52 -2.50 -10.37 -19.74
N ARG A 53 -3.04 -9.22 -19.30
CA ARG A 53 -3.33 -8.06 -20.13
C ARG A 53 -2.35 -6.95 -19.79
N SER A 54 -2.05 -6.07 -20.75
CA SER A 54 -1.34 -4.82 -20.43
C SER A 54 -2.25 -3.85 -19.68
N ARG A 55 -1.66 -2.91 -18.92
CA ARG A 55 -2.42 -1.86 -18.22
C ARG A 55 -3.33 -1.10 -19.18
N LEU A 56 -2.77 -0.63 -20.29
CA LEU A 56 -3.49 0.17 -21.29
C LEU A 56 -4.66 -0.57 -21.96
N GLU A 57 -4.52 -1.90 -22.19
CA GLU A 57 -5.62 -2.71 -22.72
C GLU A 57 -6.74 -2.97 -21.70
N ALA A 58 -6.43 -2.87 -20.42
CA ALA A 58 -7.39 -3.10 -19.35
C ALA A 58 -8.19 -1.85 -18.99
N ILE A 59 -7.63 -0.67 -19.22
CA ILE A 59 -8.31 0.61 -19.00
C ILE A 59 -9.52 0.69 -19.93
N PRO A 60 -10.71 1.05 -19.42
CA PRO A 60 -11.93 1.14 -20.23
C PRO A 60 -11.79 2.11 -21.40
N ALA A 61 -12.32 1.74 -22.55
CA ALA A 61 -12.36 2.63 -23.70
C ALA A 61 -13.16 3.91 -23.36
N GLY A 62 -12.50 5.06 -23.49
CA GLY A 62 -13.09 6.36 -23.13
C GLY A 62 -12.78 6.85 -21.71
N ALA A 63 -12.08 6.07 -20.89
CA ALA A 63 -11.46 6.60 -19.68
C ALA A 63 -10.39 7.63 -20.06
N ALA A 64 -10.31 8.70 -19.31
CA ALA A 64 -9.35 9.78 -19.51
C ALA A 64 -8.69 10.11 -18.17
N MET A 65 -7.39 10.36 -18.18
CA MET A 65 -6.68 10.87 -17.01
C MET A 65 -7.34 12.15 -16.50
N THR A 66 -7.41 12.28 -15.20
CA THR A 66 -7.80 13.55 -14.57
C THR A 66 -6.65 14.54 -14.71
N LEU A 67 -6.89 15.64 -15.42
CA LEU A 67 -5.88 16.69 -15.58
C LEU A 67 -5.87 17.60 -14.33
N PRO A 68 -4.71 18.11 -13.90
CA PRO A 68 -4.63 18.98 -12.72
C PRO A 68 -5.54 20.21 -12.79
N GLU A 69 -5.77 20.77 -13.99
CA GLU A 69 -6.64 21.91 -14.21
C GLU A 69 -8.13 21.59 -14.04
N ALA A 70 -8.49 20.32 -14.13
CA ALA A 70 -9.85 19.82 -13.95
C ALA A 70 -10.12 19.31 -12.52
N ASP A 71 -9.08 19.21 -11.70
CA ASP A 71 -9.21 18.75 -10.33
C ASP A 71 -9.83 19.82 -9.44
N PRO A 72 -11.03 19.57 -8.86
CA PRO A 72 -11.67 20.54 -7.97
C PRO A 72 -11.02 20.63 -6.59
N MET A 73 -10.16 19.66 -6.23
CA MET A 73 -9.51 19.53 -4.92
C MET A 73 -8.02 19.20 -5.06
N PRO A 74 -7.22 20.05 -5.71
CA PRO A 74 -5.81 19.78 -5.95
C PRO A 74 -5.04 19.71 -4.63
N PRO A 75 -3.93 18.93 -4.58
CA PRO A 75 -3.09 18.83 -3.39
C PRO A 75 -2.47 20.20 -3.05
N VAL A 76 -2.43 20.52 -1.76
CA VAL A 76 -1.91 21.78 -1.26
C VAL A 76 -0.60 21.53 -0.51
N LEU A 77 0.49 22.09 -1.02
CA LEU A 77 1.81 22.06 -0.37
C LEU A 77 1.90 23.13 0.72
N HIS A 78 2.34 22.76 1.93
CA HIS A 78 2.48 23.65 3.09
C HIS A 78 3.93 23.99 3.43
N SER A 79 4.90 23.46 2.69
CA SER A 79 6.33 23.68 2.94
C SER A 79 7.02 24.38 1.75
N GLU A 80 7.94 25.27 2.06
CA GLU A 80 8.78 25.91 1.03
C GLU A 80 10.00 25.07 0.62
N GLU A 81 10.21 23.92 1.25
CA GLU A 81 11.33 23.02 0.99
C GLU A 81 11.22 22.28 -0.34
N TRP A 82 10.04 22.23 -0.91
CA TRP A 82 9.76 21.58 -2.21
C TRP A 82 9.21 22.57 -3.23
N LEU A 83 9.37 22.21 -4.50
CA LEU A 83 8.64 22.84 -5.60
C LEU A 83 7.16 22.39 -5.57
N PRO A 84 6.23 23.16 -6.17
CA PRO A 84 4.83 22.73 -6.29
C PRO A 84 4.72 21.32 -6.86
N PRO A 85 3.91 20.43 -6.26
CA PRO A 85 3.75 19.05 -6.73
C PRO A 85 3.08 19.00 -8.10
N VAL A 86 3.51 18.07 -8.93
CA VAL A 86 2.94 17.77 -10.24
C VAL A 86 2.70 16.27 -10.38
N PRO A 87 1.67 15.82 -11.10
CA PRO A 87 1.51 14.40 -11.39
C PRO A 87 2.67 13.91 -12.26
N LEU A 88 3.12 12.68 -12.02
CA LEU A 88 4.11 12.07 -12.89
C LEU A 88 3.50 11.87 -14.30
N PRO A 89 4.27 12.11 -15.35
CA PRO A 89 3.77 11.86 -16.71
C PRO A 89 3.68 10.36 -17.00
N GLY A 90 2.95 10.01 -18.04
CA GLY A 90 3.09 8.67 -18.62
C GLY A 90 4.56 8.32 -18.93
N PRO A 91 4.92 7.06 -18.87
CA PRO A 91 4.06 5.88 -18.75
C PRO A 91 3.70 5.49 -17.30
N ILE A 92 4.06 6.30 -16.29
CA ILE A 92 3.71 5.99 -14.89
C ILE A 92 2.21 6.14 -14.71
N ASN A 93 1.71 7.38 -14.66
CA ASN A 93 0.28 7.63 -14.53
C ASN A 93 -0.46 7.38 -15.85
N THR A 94 -1.66 6.83 -15.73
CA THR A 94 -2.54 6.48 -16.85
C THR A 94 -3.98 6.95 -16.54
N ALA A 95 -4.97 6.48 -17.26
CA ALA A 95 -6.38 6.70 -16.92
C ALA A 95 -6.97 5.58 -16.03
N GLY A 96 -6.12 4.77 -15.44
CA GLY A 96 -6.41 3.87 -14.33
C GLY A 96 -5.74 4.40 -13.07
N ALA A 97 -6.02 3.84 -11.91
CA ALA A 97 -5.43 4.31 -10.67
C ALA A 97 -4.04 3.71 -10.44
N GLU A 98 -3.06 4.57 -10.23
CA GLU A 98 -1.71 4.28 -9.75
C GLU A 98 -1.60 4.68 -8.27
N ASP A 99 -1.31 3.72 -7.41
CA ASP A 99 -1.43 3.87 -5.96
C ASP A 99 -0.27 3.19 -5.22
N SER A 100 -0.12 3.47 -3.92
CA SER A 100 0.84 2.78 -3.03
C SER A 100 2.27 2.74 -3.57
N ALA A 101 2.79 3.88 -4.01
CA ALA A 101 4.10 3.97 -4.63
C ALA A 101 5.23 3.88 -3.59
N PHE A 102 6.23 3.05 -3.91
CA PHE A 102 7.53 3.01 -3.24
C PHE A 102 8.64 3.35 -4.22
N VAL A 103 9.46 4.35 -3.89
CA VAL A 103 10.64 4.74 -4.66
C VAL A 103 11.90 4.26 -3.93
N THR A 104 12.83 3.62 -4.66
CA THR A 104 14.11 3.23 -4.06
C THR A 104 14.94 4.46 -3.67
N PRO A 105 15.82 4.37 -2.64
CA PRO A 105 16.61 5.50 -2.18
C PRO A 105 17.47 6.17 -3.26
N ASP A 106 17.91 5.42 -4.27
CA ASP A 106 18.67 5.97 -5.41
C ASP A 106 17.78 6.69 -6.45
N GLY A 107 16.46 6.70 -6.26
CA GLY A 107 15.49 7.32 -7.15
C GLY A 107 15.31 6.62 -8.50
N ASN A 108 15.94 5.46 -8.71
CA ASN A 108 16.01 4.83 -10.02
C ASN A 108 14.96 3.74 -10.27
N ARG A 109 14.25 3.32 -9.23
CA ARG A 109 13.17 2.32 -9.36
C ARG A 109 11.96 2.76 -8.56
N MET A 110 10.80 2.50 -9.13
CA MET A 110 9.50 2.71 -8.49
C MET A 110 8.69 1.43 -8.59
N ILE A 111 8.12 0.99 -7.46
CA ILE A 111 7.14 -0.08 -7.40
C ILE A 111 5.83 0.56 -6.95
N PHE A 112 4.74 0.27 -7.63
CA PHE A 112 3.45 0.84 -7.32
C PHE A 112 2.33 -0.14 -7.63
N PHE A 113 1.19 0.05 -6.99
CA PHE A 113 -0.03 -0.67 -7.28
C PHE A 113 -0.75 -0.03 -8.46
N PHE A 114 -1.39 -0.84 -9.29
CA PHE A 114 -2.24 -0.39 -10.38
C PHE A 114 -3.54 -1.17 -10.41
N THR A 115 -4.64 -0.45 -10.67
CA THR A 115 -5.92 -1.02 -11.04
C THR A 115 -6.58 -0.20 -12.15
N PRO A 116 -7.18 -0.84 -13.17
CA PRO A 116 -7.85 -0.11 -14.26
C PRO A 116 -9.19 0.50 -13.83
N LEU A 117 -9.75 0.05 -12.69
CA LEU A 117 -11.08 0.43 -12.21
C LEU A 117 -11.10 0.48 -10.67
N PRO A 118 -10.66 1.60 -10.06
CA PRO A 118 -10.57 1.72 -8.59
C PRO A 118 -11.92 1.59 -7.88
N GLN A 119 -13.04 1.78 -8.60
CA GLN A 119 -14.38 1.65 -8.03
C GLN A 119 -14.85 0.19 -7.86
N LEU A 120 -14.14 -0.77 -8.49
CA LEU A 120 -14.47 -2.17 -8.32
C LEU A 120 -14.05 -2.68 -6.94
N PRO A 121 -14.87 -3.51 -6.28
CA PRO A 121 -14.46 -4.14 -5.05
C PRO A 121 -13.27 -5.12 -5.29
N PRO A 122 -12.41 -5.33 -4.29
CA PRO A 122 -11.20 -6.16 -4.41
C PRO A 122 -11.45 -7.55 -4.97
N GLU A 123 -12.60 -8.16 -4.65
CA GLU A 123 -13.00 -9.49 -5.13
C GLU A 123 -13.16 -9.52 -6.66
N GLN A 124 -13.52 -8.40 -7.29
CA GLN A 124 -13.64 -8.31 -8.75
C GLN A 124 -12.30 -7.97 -9.40
N GLN A 125 -11.46 -7.18 -8.74
CA GLN A 125 -10.12 -6.86 -9.21
C GLN A 125 -9.22 -8.09 -9.24
N LEU A 126 -9.41 -9.05 -8.33
CA LEU A 126 -8.70 -10.32 -8.28
C LEU A 126 -8.73 -11.10 -9.61
N PHE A 127 -9.77 -10.92 -10.42
CA PHE A 127 -10.01 -11.67 -11.65
C PHE A 127 -9.72 -10.89 -12.94
N ASP A 128 -9.26 -9.66 -12.87
CA ASP A 128 -9.07 -8.83 -14.05
C ASP A 128 -7.76 -9.13 -14.83
N GLY A 129 -6.83 -9.86 -14.19
CA GLY A 129 -5.56 -10.28 -14.79
C GLY A 129 -4.53 -9.17 -14.91
N VAL A 130 -4.81 -7.96 -14.38
CA VAL A 130 -3.96 -6.79 -14.51
C VAL A 130 -3.72 -6.07 -13.19
N THR A 131 -4.68 -6.01 -12.29
CA THR A 131 -4.52 -5.37 -10.97
C THR A 131 -3.38 -6.04 -10.18
N GLY A 132 -2.52 -5.22 -9.55
CA GLY A 132 -1.39 -5.66 -8.74
C GLY A 132 -0.19 -4.73 -8.82
N LEU A 133 0.99 -5.22 -8.43
CA LEU A 133 2.22 -4.44 -8.34
C LEU A 133 2.96 -4.38 -9.68
N TYR A 134 3.46 -3.19 -9.99
CA TYR A 134 4.25 -2.89 -11.18
C TYR A 134 5.58 -2.25 -10.81
N LEU A 135 6.61 -2.54 -11.59
CA LEU A 135 7.95 -1.97 -11.47
C LEU A 135 8.27 -1.13 -12.70
N SER A 136 8.73 0.09 -12.49
CA SER A 136 9.34 0.94 -13.50
C SER A 136 10.76 1.35 -13.08
N GLU A 137 11.62 1.58 -14.06
CA GLU A 137 13.02 1.97 -13.86
C GLU A 137 13.27 3.33 -14.53
N LEU A 138 13.93 4.23 -13.81
CA LEU A 138 14.32 5.54 -14.33
C LEU A 138 15.67 5.43 -15.03
N SER A 139 15.70 5.78 -16.30
CA SER A 139 16.94 5.80 -17.10
C SER A 139 16.97 7.02 -18.00
N SER A 140 18.09 7.73 -17.98
CA SER A 140 18.26 8.96 -18.80
C SER A 140 17.16 10.01 -18.60
N GLY A 141 16.63 10.10 -17.37
CA GLY A 141 15.59 11.06 -17.01
C GLY A 141 14.16 10.68 -17.43
N ALA A 142 13.94 9.45 -17.89
CA ALA A 142 12.62 8.94 -18.27
C ALA A 142 12.34 7.61 -17.59
N TRP A 143 11.10 7.44 -17.10
CA TRP A 143 10.59 6.19 -16.57
C TRP A 143 10.31 5.20 -17.71
N SER A 144 10.68 3.95 -17.51
CA SER A 144 10.36 2.85 -18.43
C SER A 144 8.86 2.52 -18.37
N GLU A 145 8.34 1.86 -19.42
CA GLU A 145 7.00 1.26 -19.35
C GLU A 145 6.93 0.30 -18.16
N PRO A 146 6.00 0.49 -17.22
CA PRO A 146 5.89 -0.35 -16.04
C PRO A 146 5.55 -1.79 -16.40
N ARG A 147 6.25 -2.73 -15.78
CA ARG A 147 6.02 -4.17 -15.97
C ARG A 147 5.44 -4.78 -14.69
N ARG A 148 4.44 -5.64 -14.83
CA ARG A 148 3.82 -6.32 -13.71
C ARG A 148 4.83 -7.23 -13.01
N LEU A 149 4.88 -7.17 -11.70
CA LEU A 149 5.60 -8.14 -10.88
C LEU A 149 4.74 -9.39 -10.70
N ILE A 150 5.29 -10.55 -11.03
CA ILE A 150 4.64 -11.83 -10.77
C ILE A 150 5.12 -12.31 -9.41
N LEU A 151 4.21 -12.29 -8.43
CA LEU A 151 4.49 -12.56 -7.02
C LEU A 151 3.87 -13.85 -6.52
N GLN A 152 3.41 -14.70 -7.44
CA GLN A 152 2.76 -15.97 -7.17
C GLN A 152 2.83 -16.91 -8.35
N ASP A 153 2.39 -18.14 -8.12
CA ASP A 153 2.09 -19.09 -9.19
C ASP A 153 0.98 -18.51 -10.09
N PRO A 154 1.21 -18.37 -11.41
CA PRO A 154 0.21 -17.83 -12.34
C PRO A 154 -1.12 -18.61 -12.39
N GLU A 155 -1.14 -19.86 -11.92
CA GLU A 155 -2.36 -20.67 -11.83
C GLU A 155 -3.18 -20.39 -10.56
N ARG A 156 -2.67 -19.53 -9.65
CA ARG A 156 -3.34 -19.17 -8.40
C ARG A 156 -3.74 -17.71 -8.39
N LEU A 157 -4.81 -17.41 -7.67
CA LEU A 157 -5.27 -16.04 -7.48
C LEU A 157 -4.53 -15.37 -6.32
N ALA A 158 -4.10 -14.12 -6.53
CA ALA A 158 -3.71 -13.21 -5.47
C ALA A 158 -3.94 -11.76 -5.88
N LEU A 159 -4.23 -10.93 -4.90
CA LEU A 159 -4.25 -9.49 -5.03
C LEU A 159 -3.09 -8.93 -4.20
N ASP A 160 -2.10 -8.37 -4.88
CA ASP A 160 -0.84 -7.91 -4.30
C ASP A 160 -0.77 -6.39 -4.28
N GLY A 161 -0.36 -5.81 -3.14
CA GLY A 161 -0.24 -4.36 -2.94
C GLY A 161 0.85 -4.01 -1.93
N CYS A 162 0.93 -2.75 -1.49
CA CYS A 162 1.76 -2.26 -0.37
C CYS A 162 3.25 -2.63 -0.48
N ALA A 163 3.90 -2.26 -1.56
CA ALA A 163 5.27 -2.70 -1.83
C ALA A 163 6.32 -1.91 -1.03
N PHE A 164 7.28 -2.61 -0.45
CA PHE A 164 8.50 -2.05 0.14
C PHE A 164 9.71 -2.92 -0.23
N LEU A 165 10.82 -2.29 -0.63
CA LEU A 165 12.03 -2.98 -1.05
C LEU A 165 13.24 -2.61 -0.15
N LEU A 166 13.80 -3.59 0.56
CA LEU A 166 15.06 -3.45 1.28
C LEU A 166 16.13 -4.33 0.60
N GLY A 167 17.07 -3.70 -0.06
CA GLY A 167 18.10 -4.42 -0.80
C GLY A 167 17.51 -5.27 -1.94
N LYS A 168 17.33 -6.55 -1.71
CA LYS A 168 16.71 -7.51 -2.65
C LYS A 168 15.44 -8.14 -2.09
N GLU A 169 15.09 -7.85 -0.87
CA GLU A 169 13.84 -8.33 -0.26
C GLU A 169 12.71 -7.37 -0.57
N LEU A 170 11.75 -7.84 -1.36
CA LEU A 170 10.49 -7.17 -1.61
C LEU A 170 9.47 -7.67 -0.59
N TRP A 171 9.01 -6.76 0.26
CA TRP A 171 7.87 -6.96 1.16
C TRP A 171 6.62 -6.44 0.49
N PHE A 172 5.51 -7.16 0.60
CA PHE A 172 4.26 -6.77 -0.03
C PHE A 172 3.06 -7.37 0.70
N CYS A 173 1.93 -6.67 0.67
CA CYS A 173 0.66 -7.18 1.14
C CYS A 173 0.05 -8.09 0.09
N SER A 174 -0.63 -9.14 0.53
CA SER A 174 -1.34 -10.01 -0.40
C SER A 174 -2.60 -10.63 0.20
N ALA A 175 -3.69 -10.62 -0.56
CA ALA A 175 -4.86 -11.44 -0.32
C ALA A 175 -4.73 -12.71 -1.19
N ARG A 176 -4.39 -13.85 -0.57
CA ARG A 176 -4.19 -15.14 -1.26
C ARG A 176 -4.43 -16.33 -0.33
N GLU A 177 -4.48 -17.51 -0.93
CA GLU A 177 -4.50 -18.76 -0.17
C GLU A 177 -3.20 -18.95 0.65
N GLY A 178 -3.34 -19.44 1.87
CA GLY A 178 -2.23 -19.65 2.81
C GLY A 178 -1.94 -18.49 3.75
N ASN A 179 -2.79 -17.45 3.73
CA ASN A 179 -2.75 -16.37 4.70
C ASN A 179 -3.25 -16.82 6.08
N TYR A 180 -2.72 -16.20 7.12
CA TYR A 180 -3.22 -16.29 8.51
C TYR A 180 -4.47 -15.41 8.70
N ARG A 181 -4.56 -14.29 7.93
CA ARG A 181 -5.68 -13.35 7.91
C ARG A 181 -6.20 -13.18 6.48
N GLY A 182 -7.13 -12.27 6.28
CA GLY A 182 -7.58 -11.92 4.92
C GLY A 182 -6.46 -11.40 4.05
N ILE A 183 -5.58 -10.60 4.64
CA ILE A 183 -4.39 -10.04 3.99
C ILE A 183 -3.21 -10.26 4.92
N ASP A 184 -2.11 -10.77 4.35
CA ASP A 184 -0.84 -10.95 5.02
C ASP A 184 0.28 -10.23 4.30
N LEU A 185 1.35 -9.90 5.03
CA LEU A 185 2.64 -9.56 4.47
C LEU A 185 3.35 -10.80 3.95
N TRP A 186 3.89 -10.67 2.77
CA TRP A 186 4.70 -11.66 2.08
C TRP A 186 6.05 -11.06 1.73
N ILE A 187 7.04 -11.92 1.50
CA ILE A 187 8.39 -11.52 1.13
C ILE A 187 8.78 -12.28 -0.14
N ALA A 188 9.44 -11.59 -1.07
CA ALA A 188 10.03 -12.19 -2.26
C ALA A 188 11.46 -11.71 -2.45
N ASP A 189 12.28 -12.48 -3.16
CA ASP A 189 13.57 -12.03 -3.64
C ASP A 189 13.35 -11.32 -4.99
N LEU A 190 13.70 -10.04 -5.08
CA LEU A 190 13.63 -9.25 -6.32
C LEU A 190 15.03 -9.06 -6.89
N ARG A 191 15.28 -9.63 -8.09
CA ARG A 191 16.56 -9.52 -8.81
C ARG A 191 16.30 -9.20 -10.28
N ASP A 192 16.96 -8.19 -10.79
CA ASP A 192 16.82 -7.74 -12.18
C ASP A 192 15.34 -7.63 -12.60
N GLY A 193 14.52 -7.15 -11.65
CA GLY A 193 13.08 -6.96 -11.75
C GLY A 193 12.26 -8.25 -11.87
N THR A 194 12.83 -9.39 -11.54
CA THR A 194 12.13 -10.66 -11.44
C THR A 194 12.01 -11.08 -9.98
N ALA A 195 10.78 -11.35 -9.55
CA ALA A 195 10.50 -11.83 -8.20
C ALA A 195 10.55 -13.36 -8.15
N SER A 196 11.08 -13.90 -7.05
CA SER A 196 11.18 -15.34 -6.79
C SER A 196 11.15 -15.62 -5.28
N ASN A 197 11.11 -16.88 -4.89
CA ASN A 197 11.15 -17.32 -3.49
C ASN A 197 10.08 -16.64 -2.61
N TRP A 198 8.85 -16.58 -3.10
CA TRP A 198 7.72 -16.00 -2.38
C TRP A 198 7.43 -16.78 -1.10
N ARG A 199 7.38 -16.09 0.03
CA ARG A 199 7.11 -16.70 1.34
C ARG A 199 6.24 -15.77 2.18
N ASN A 200 5.34 -16.34 2.95
CA ASN A 200 4.62 -15.58 3.96
C ASN A 200 5.61 -15.04 5.00
N ALA A 201 5.44 -13.79 5.45
CA ALA A 201 6.33 -13.16 6.45
C ALA A 201 6.24 -13.82 7.84
N GLY A 202 5.30 -14.76 8.02
CA GLY A 202 5.15 -15.59 9.20
C GLY A 202 4.02 -15.16 10.12
N GLN A 203 3.66 -16.08 11.00
CA GLN A 203 2.55 -15.91 11.95
C GLN A 203 2.80 -14.73 12.89
N GLU A 204 4.01 -14.57 13.38
CA GLU A 204 4.40 -13.50 14.30
C GLU A 204 4.03 -12.13 13.71
N VAL A 205 4.49 -11.83 12.50
CA VAL A 205 4.23 -10.56 11.82
C VAL A 205 2.74 -10.40 11.52
N ASN A 206 2.14 -11.42 10.93
CA ASN A 206 0.80 -11.31 10.36
C ASN A 206 -0.33 -11.48 11.36
N GLN A 207 -0.16 -12.28 12.42
CA GLN A 207 -1.22 -12.60 13.35
C GLN A 207 -0.96 -12.07 14.77
N GLU A 208 0.27 -12.20 15.29
CA GLU A 208 0.56 -11.82 16.68
C GLU A 208 0.77 -10.32 16.82
N ILE A 209 1.58 -9.72 15.94
CA ILE A 209 1.79 -8.26 15.88
C ILE A 209 0.67 -7.58 15.10
N GLY A 210 0.22 -8.19 14.00
CA GLY A 210 -0.87 -7.67 13.19
C GLY A 210 -0.47 -6.52 12.26
N VAL A 211 0.76 -6.59 11.71
CA VAL A 211 1.32 -5.57 10.84
C VAL A 211 0.42 -5.30 9.63
N GLY A 212 0.06 -4.04 9.42
CA GLY A 212 -0.56 -3.53 8.20
C GLY A 212 0.49 -3.11 7.17
N GLU A 213 0.34 -1.95 6.53
CA GLU A 213 1.40 -1.41 5.68
C GLU A 213 2.58 -0.94 6.52
N MET A 214 3.78 -1.15 5.99
CA MET A 214 4.98 -1.10 6.78
C MET A 214 6.18 -0.52 6.02
N HIS A 215 7.18 -0.09 6.80
CA HIS A 215 8.51 0.27 6.34
C HIS A 215 9.56 -0.28 7.29
N LEU A 216 10.64 -0.86 6.76
CA LEU A 216 11.78 -1.29 7.56
C LEU A 216 12.84 -0.19 7.62
N GLY A 217 13.46 -0.01 8.78
CA GLY A 217 14.70 0.73 8.86
C GLY A 217 15.77 0.14 7.93
N SER A 218 16.68 0.97 7.44
CA SER A 218 17.72 0.56 6.46
C SER A 218 18.63 -0.58 6.95
N ASP A 219 18.73 -0.75 8.26
CA ASP A 219 19.45 -1.84 8.92
C ASP A 219 18.62 -3.13 9.07
N GLY A 220 17.32 -3.09 8.75
CA GLY A 220 16.40 -4.20 8.91
C GLY A 220 16.08 -4.56 10.37
N GLN A 221 16.44 -3.71 11.34
CA GLN A 221 16.27 -4.00 12.77
C GLN A 221 14.98 -3.44 13.36
N THR A 222 14.35 -2.49 12.72
CA THR A 222 13.08 -1.90 13.18
C THR A 222 12.07 -1.88 12.04
N ILE A 223 10.87 -2.37 12.31
CA ILE A 223 9.71 -2.25 11.42
C ILE A 223 8.78 -1.17 11.96
N TYR A 224 8.42 -0.22 11.12
CA TYR A 224 7.39 0.80 11.36
C TYR A 224 6.15 0.39 10.56
N PHE A 225 4.99 0.44 11.18
CA PHE A 225 3.76 -0.04 10.54
C PHE A 225 2.52 0.62 11.13
N HIS A 226 1.41 0.50 10.45
CA HIS A 226 0.12 0.79 11.06
C HIS A 226 -0.61 -0.50 11.45
N ALA A 227 -1.39 -0.41 12.51
CA ALA A 227 -2.28 -1.47 12.94
C ALA A 227 -3.57 -0.88 13.53
N PRO A 228 -4.67 -1.65 13.57
CA PRO A 228 -5.90 -1.20 14.22
C PRO A 228 -5.65 -0.84 15.69
N ARG A 229 -6.17 0.32 16.11
CA ARG A 229 -6.18 0.71 17.51
C ARG A 229 -7.09 -0.25 18.29
N PRO A 230 -6.66 -0.76 19.47
CA PRO A 230 -7.49 -1.67 20.25
C PRO A 230 -8.87 -1.05 20.58
N GLY A 231 -9.93 -1.70 20.12
CA GLY A 231 -11.32 -1.27 20.36
C GLY A 231 -11.84 -0.16 19.44
N ALA A 232 -11.10 0.23 18.42
CA ALA A 232 -11.50 1.19 17.39
C ALA A 232 -11.39 0.60 15.98
N SER A 233 -11.93 1.30 14.99
CA SER A 233 -11.78 0.99 13.58
C SER A 233 -10.64 1.76 12.91
N ASP A 234 -10.02 2.65 13.67
CA ASP A 234 -8.98 3.56 13.22
C ASP A 234 -7.61 2.91 13.41
N PHE A 235 -6.61 3.39 12.68
CA PHE A 235 -5.25 2.89 12.74
C PHE A 235 -4.36 3.86 13.52
N ASP A 236 -3.38 3.30 14.21
CA ASP A 236 -2.25 3.99 14.84
C ASP A 236 -0.94 3.51 14.23
N LEU A 237 0.11 4.33 14.35
CA LEU A 237 1.48 3.97 14.02
C LEU A 237 2.14 3.23 15.18
N PHE A 238 2.80 2.14 14.83
CA PHE A 238 3.57 1.30 15.74
C PHE A 238 4.96 1.06 15.19
N LEU A 239 5.83 0.61 16.07
CA LEU A 239 7.09 -0.01 15.70
C LEU A 239 7.28 -1.33 16.44
N ALA A 240 8.09 -2.22 15.88
CA ALA A 240 8.64 -3.38 16.57
C ALA A 240 10.12 -3.54 16.22
N ARG A 241 10.91 -4.08 17.17
CA ARG A 241 12.35 -4.28 16.98
C ARG A 241 12.68 -5.75 16.85
N ARG A 242 13.72 -6.06 16.12
CA ARG A 242 14.25 -7.42 16.03
C ARG A 242 14.68 -7.92 17.41
N GLU A 243 14.21 -9.12 17.75
CA GLU A 243 14.63 -9.89 18.93
C GLU A 243 15.05 -11.29 18.50
N GLY A 244 16.36 -11.51 18.35
CA GLY A 244 16.88 -12.75 17.78
C GLY A 244 16.52 -12.91 16.30
N GLU A 245 15.82 -14.00 15.96
CA GLU A 245 15.31 -14.24 14.60
C GLU A 245 13.89 -13.69 14.38
N GLY A 246 13.20 -13.28 15.45
CA GLY A 246 11.83 -12.75 15.44
C GLY A 246 11.74 -11.25 15.66
N TRP A 247 10.55 -10.81 16.05
CA TRP A 247 10.21 -9.44 16.37
C TRP A 247 9.75 -9.32 17.83
N GLY A 248 10.15 -8.26 18.50
CA GLY A 248 9.62 -7.89 19.81
C GLY A 248 8.18 -7.40 19.73
N PRO A 249 7.59 -7.04 20.88
CA PRO A 249 6.22 -6.55 20.93
C PRO A 249 6.05 -5.24 20.16
N ALA A 250 4.85 -5.03 19.61
CA ALA A 250 4.49 -3.76 19.00
C ALA A 250 4.41 -2.64 20.03
N GLU A 251 5.11 -1.55 19.78
CA GLU A 251 5.13 -0.34 20.60
C GLU A 251 4.44 0.80 19.84
N PRO A 252 3.41 1.46 20.40
CA PRO A 252 2.78 2.59 19.74
C PRO A 252 3.75 3.79 19.69
N ILE A 253 3.77 4.52 18.57
CA ILE A 253 4.53 5.77 18.46
C ILE A 253 3.65 6.91 18.99
N ALA A 254 3.52 6.98 20.31
CA ALA A 254 2.49 7.77 20.99
C ALA A 254 2.49 9.27 20.61
N LEU A 255 3.65 9.85 20.30
CA LEU A 255 3.74 11.27 19.94
C LEU A 255 3.16 11.57 18.54
N LEU A 256 3.11 10.56 17.69
CA LEU A 256 2.61 10.69 16.32
C LEU A 256 1.14 10.28 16.17
N ASN A 257 0.61 9.50 17.13
CA ASN A 257 -0.76 9.01 17.11
C ASN A 257 -1.71 10.01 17.73
N THR A 258 -2.93 10.10 17.18
CA THR A 258 -4.00 10.99 17.65
C THR A 258 -5.33 10.23 17.76
N GLU A 259 -6.46 10.93 17.85
CA GLU A 259 -7.79 10.32 17.74
C GLU A 259 -8.20 10.06 16.29
N GLU A 260 -7.43 10.59 15.31
CA GLU A 260 -7.61 10.36 13.88
C GLU A 260 -6.97 9.03 13.46
N THR A 261 -6.98 8.72 12.18
CA THR A 261 -6.26 7.57 11.62
C THR A 261 -4.86 7.99 11.15
N GLU A 262 -3.83 7.31 11.63
CA GLU A 262 -2.46 7.42 11.15
C GLU A 262 -2.00 6.10 10.52
N GLY A 263 -1.33 6.19 9.37
CA GLY A 263 -0.84 5.00 8.68
C GLY A 263 0.14 5.30 7.56
N TRP A 264 0.48 4.27 6.78
CA TRP A 264 1.35 4.36 5.60
C TRP A 264 2.70 5.00 5.93
N PRO A 265 3.45 4.43 6.89
CA PRO A 265 4.71 5.02 7.30
C PRO A 265 5.79 4.84 6.23
N PHE A 266 6.63 5.86 6.08
CA PHE A 266 7.88 5.82 5.33
C PHE A 266 9.00 6.42 6.19
N LEU A 267 10.08 5.68 6.40
CA LEU A 267 11.28 6.15 7.09
C LEU A 267 12.35 6.50 6.07
N THR A 268 12.98 7.66 6.19
CA THR A 268 14.15 7.99 5.36
C THR A 268 15.29 7.01 5.60
N GLU A 269 16.15 6.82 4.59
CA GLU A 269 17.26 5.83 4.63
C GLU A 269 18.20 6.06 5.80
N ASP A 270 18.40 7.31 6.20
CA ASP A 270 19.22 7.72 7.36
C ASP A 270 18.49 7.58 8.71
N GLY A 271 17.21 7.22 8.68
CA GLY A 271 16.36 7.07 9.86
C GLY A 271 16.01 8.35 10.58
N GLN A 272 16.21 9.52 9.95
CA GLN A 272 16.02 10.83 10.60
C GLN A 272 14.63 11.39 10.43
N GLU A 273 13.89 10.98 9.41
CA GLU A 273 12.52 11.47 9.19
C GLU A 273 11.55 10.29 9.05
N LEU A 274 10.45 10.35 9.78
CA LEU A 274 9.30 9.47 9.61
C LEU A 274 8.16 10.25 8.96
N TRP A 275 7.77 9.80 7.80
CA TRP A 275 6.68 10.33 7.00
C TRP A 275 5.49 9.39 7.10
N PHE A 276 4.29 9.93 7.11
CA PHE A 276 3.08 9.12 7.22
C PHE A 276 1.85 9.88 6.71
N THR A 277 0.78 9.15 6.51
CA THR A 277 -0.54 9.71 6.19
C THR A 277 -1.36 9.83 7.47
N ARG A 278 -2.03 10.97 7.65
CA ARG A 278 -3.09 11.14 8.64
C ARG A 278 -4.38 11.53 7.95
N ILE A 279 -5.49 10.92 8.38
CA ILE A 279 -6.83 11.33 7.92
C ILE A 279 -7.29 12.49 8.80
N THR A 280 -7.11 13.70 8.34
CA THR A 280 -7.48 14.90 9.09
C THR A 280 -8.58 15.70 8.39
N GLY A 281 -9.59 16.14 9.14
CA GLY A 281 -10.74 16.82 8.56
C GLY A 281 -11.54 15.98 7.58
N GLY A 282 -11.34 14.67 7.56
CA GLY A 282 -12.00 13.72 6.66
C GLY A 282 -11.27 13.49 5.33
N ALA A 283 -10.05 13.99 5.16
CA ALA A 283 -9.22 13.76 3.97
C ALA A 283 -7.80 13.32 4.39
N PRO A 284 -7.13 12.46 3.61
CA PRO A 284 -5.73 12.13 3.84
C PRO A 284 -4.84 13.34 3.60
N ALA A 285 -3.81 13.46 4.45
CA ALA A 285 -2.75 14.45 4.36
C ALA A 285 -1.41 13.82 4.73
N VAL A 286 -0.34 14.26 4.08
CA VAL A 286 1.04 13.83 4.31
C VAL A 286 1.65 14.62 5.45
N PHE A 287 2.19 13.92 6.43
CA PHE A 287 2.90 14.48 7.58
C PHE A 287 4.34 13.98 7.64
N ARG A 288 5.21 14.83 8.22
CA ARG A 288 6.61 14.52 8.51
C ARG A 288 6.88 14.75 10.00
N SER A 289 7.65 13.86 10.60
CA SER A 289 8.26 14.05 11.91
C SER A 289 9.76 13.77 11.82
N VAL A 290 10.55 14.53 12.57
CA VAL A 290 12.02 14.43 12.56
C VAL A 290 12.47 13.82 13.87
N TRP A 291 13.44 12.89 13.82
CA TRP A 291 14.05 12.31 15.00
C TRP A 291 14.91 13.35 15.73
N GLY A 292 14.58 13.61 16.98
CA GLY A 292 15.32 14.53 17.86
C GLY A 292 16.38 13.82 18.70
N GLU A 293 16.72 14.41 19.86
CA GLU A 293 17.74 13.82 20.75
C GLU A 293 17.28 12.48 21.38
N ALA A 294 16.00 12.28 21.59
CA ALA A 294 15.45 11.12 22.29
C ALA A 294 14.08 10.63 21.78
N ASP A 295 13.41 11.39 20.92
CA ASP A 295 12.07 11.08 20.43
C ASP A 295 11.78 11.84 19.12
N TRP A 296 10.67 11.51 18.48
CA TRP A 296 10.14 12.19 17.30
C TRP A 296 9.67 13.62 17.62
N SER A 297 9.83 14.54 16.67
CA SER A 297 9.24 15.88 16.77
C SER A 297 7.72 15.84 16.66
N ALA A 298 7.04 16.92 17.04
CA ALA A 298 5.64 17.10 16.68
C ALA A 298 5.48 17.03 15.14
N PRO A 299 4.48 16.31 14.62
CA PRO A 299 4.29 16.16 13.19
C PRO A 299 3.98 17.49 12.49
N GLU A 300 4.63 17.70 11.34
CA GLU A 300 4.38 18.82 10.44
C GLU A 300 3.57 18.34 9.24
N MET A 301 2.49 19.05 8.89
CA MET A 301 1.73 18.78 7.66
C MET A 301 2.50 19.33 6.46
N ILE A 302 2.83 18.46 5.50
CA ILE A 302 3.60 18.85 4.30
C ILE A 302 2.69 19.01 3.09
N VAL A 303 1.77 18.06 2.86
CA VAL A 303 0.78 18.16 1.77
C VAL A 303 -0.59 17.79 2.31
N SER A 304 -1.61 18.53 1.94
CA SER A 304 -3.00 18.23 2.30
C SER A 304 -3.89 18.07 1.08
N VAL A 305 -5.15 17.75 1.32
CA VAL A 305 -6.21 17.56 0.33
C VAL A 305 -6.00 16.29 -0.50
N PHE A 306 -6.50 15.17 0.05
CA PHE A 306 -6.47 13.84 -0.59
C PHE A 306 -5.07 13.39 -1.03
N ALA A 307 -4.05 13.80 -0.28
CA ALA A 307 -2.66 13.40 -0.46
C ALA A 307 -2.24 12.39 0.62
N GLY A 308 -1.65 11.28 0.23
CA GLY A 308 -1.24 10.23 1.17
C GLY A 308 -0.06 9.41 0.66
N GLU A 309 0.35 8.42 1.45
CA GLU A 309 1.33 7.39 1.10
C GLU A 309 2.66 7.98 0.60
N PRO A 310 3.32 8.77 1.45
CA PRO A 310 4.57 9.42 1.06
C PRO A 310 5.71 8.42 0.90
N THR A 311 6.56 8.67 -0.10
CA THR A 311 7.85 8.00 -0.26
C THR A 311 8.86 9.00 -0.80
N LEU A 312 10.14 8.88 -0.42
CA LEU A 312 11.18 9.80 -0.83
C LEU A 312 12.40 9.06 -1.39
N ASP A 313 13.07 9.70 -2.34
CA ASP A 313 14.42 9.30 -2.72
C ASP A 313 15.47 9.95 -1.79
N ARG A 314 16.73 9.53 -1.92
CA ARG A 314 17.86 10.06 -1.11
C ARG A 314 18.13 11.56 -1.36
N ALA A 315 17.70 12.10 -2.49
CA ALA A 315 17.79 13.54 -2.76
C ALA A 315 16.71 14.34 -2.02
N GLY A 316 15.78 13.66 -1.35
CA GLY A 316 14.66 14.26 -0.63
C GLY A 316 13.52 14.69 -1.53
N ASN A 317 13.48 14.25 -2.78
CA ASN A 317 12.32 14.44 -3.62
C ASN A 317 11.16 13.63 -3.04
N LEU A 318 10.00 14.28 -2.91
CA LEU A 318 8.80 13.67 -2.36
C LEU A 318 7.92 13.13 -3.49
N TYR A 319 7.51 11.88 -3.33
CA TYR A 319 6.44 11.25 -4.11
C TYR A 319 5.29 10.92 -3.17
N PHE A 320 4.06 11.08 -3.62
CA PHE A 320 2.86 10.77 -2.83
C PHE A 320 1.69 10.47 -3.76
N ILE A 321 0.66 9.84 -3.23
CA ILE A 321 -0.57 9.56 -3.97
C ILE A 321 -1.55 10.70 -3.77
N HIS A 322 -2.15 11.16 -4.86
CA HIS A 322 -3.29 12.05 -4.83
C HIS A 322 -4.53 11.34 -5.36
N HIS A 323 -5.60 11.32 -4.54
CA HIS A 323 -6.86 10.69 -4.89
C HIS A 323 -7.85 11.73 -5.43
N TYR A 324 -8.34 11.49 -6.63
CA TYR A 324 -9.40 12.31 -7.22
C TYR A 324 -10.77 11.83 -6.77
N ILE A 325 -11.54 12.74 -6.18
CA ILE A 325 -12.84 12.42 -5.59
C ILE A 325 -13.96 12.98 -6.46
N VAL A 326 -14.82 12.10 -6.94
CA VAL A 326 -16.05 12.44 -7.67
C VAL A 326 -17.24 11.84 -6.94
N ASP A 327 -18.23 12.67 -6.67
CA ASP A 327 -19.47 12.28 -5.95
C ASP A 327 -19.20 11.55 -4.62
N GLY A 328 -18.08 11.88 -3.97
CA GLY A 328 -17.67 11.32 -2.68
C GLY A 328 -17.01 9.92 -2.75
N ALA A 329 -16.63 9.46 -3.93
CA ALA A 329 -15.88 8.22 -4.14
C ALA A 329 -14.54 8.51 -4.84
N VAL A 330 -13.54 7.65 -4.64
CA VAL A 330 -12.30 7.70 -5.40
C VAL A 330 -12.62 7.33 -6.86
N ALA A 331 -12.40 8.28 -7.75
CA ALA A 331 -12.60 8.09 -9.18
C ALA A 331 -11.31 7.68 -9.88
N ASP A 332 -10.18 8.18 -9.36
CA ASP A 332 -8.85 7.97 -9.92
C ASP A 332 -7.79 8.23 -8.83
N ALA A 333 -6.56 7.78 -9.04
CA ALA A 333 -5.42 8.05 -8.18
C ALA A 333 -4.16 8.16 -9.02
N ASP A 334 -3.38 9.21 -8.78
CA ASP A 334 -2.13 9.48 -9.48
C ASP A 334 -0.96 9.62 -8.51
N ILE A 335 0.21 9.19 -8.95
CA ILE A 335 1.47 9.45 -8.25
C ILE A 335 1.92 10.88 -8.58
N PHE A 336 2.04 11.71 -7.56
CA PHE A 336 2.56 13.07 -7.63
C PHE A 336 4.01 13.14 -7.21
N PHE A 337 4.72 14.12 -7.74
CA PHE A 337 6.14 14.40 -7.50
C PHE A 337 6.35 15.85 -7.12
N ALA A 338 7.11 16.08 -6.04
CA ALA A 338 7.58 17.39 -5.62
C ALA A 338 9.10 17.37 -5.46
N ALA A 339 9.81 18.09 -6.31
CA ALA A 339 11.26 18.15 -6.25
C ALA A 339 11.73 18.94 -5.02
N ARG A 340 12.75 18.45 -4.30
CA ARG A 340 13.43 19.18 -3.22
C ARG A 340 14.13 20.41 -3.81
N ARG A 341 14.07 21.57 -3.13
CA ARG A 341 14.72 22.82 -3.54
C ARG A 341 16.21 22.84 -3.18
#